data_91403030fc82a3f40ae6e5ab8f2086aa
#
_entry.id   91403030fc82a3f40ae6e5ab8f2086aa
#
_cell.length_a   1.000
_cell.length_b   1.000
_cell.length_c   1.000
_cell.angle_alpha   90.00
_cell.angle_beta   90.00
_cell.angle_gamma   90.00
#
_symmetry.space_group_name_H-M   'P 1'
#
loop_
_entity.id
_entity.type
_entity.pdbx_description
1 polymer ?
#
loop_
_entity_poly.entity_id
_entity_poly.type
_entity_poly.pdbx_seq_one_letter_code
_entity_poly.pdbx_strand_id
1 'polypeptide(L)'
;MPLYSDARSLQRICGQRLKGFEKQKKEAINERSEKKKMHAVKSMEKRFQREDENMTEMPETEDAIYFKLGDENSEIPAGKTVIEYSLDKLWTPDGSRILAQNIFLRIRGEEKICIIGSNGSGKTTLLKKISEELLQRKDIHAEYMPQNYEEILELEKTPVDFLDTTGYQEDRTKIRTYLGSLKYTASEMEHPVRELSGGQKAKVLLLKLSLSKANVLILDEPTRNFSPLSGPVIRQMLKEFRGAVISISHDRKYIDEVCDKVYRMTEAGLILERENS
;
A
#
# COMPACT_ATOMS: atom_id res chain seq x y z
N MET A 1 2.86 -6.46 101.22
CA MET A 1 2.47 -5.90 99.92
C MET A 1 3.69 -5.81 99.03
N PRO A 2 3.76 -6.64 98.00
CA PRO A 2 4.15 -6.19 96.63
C PRO A 2 3.51 -7.09 95.56
N LEU A 3 2.37 -6.77 95.03
CA LEU A 3 1.69 -7.50 93.92
C LEU A 3 1.26 -6.58 92.76
N TYR A 4 1.67 -5.28 92.80
CA TYR A 4 1.25 -4.33 91.79
C TYR A 4 2.34 -3.92 90.79
N SER A 5 3.59 -4.39 90.94
CA SER A 5 4.70 -4.05 90.00
C SER A 5 4.79 -4.97 88.79
N ASP A 6 4.23 -6.18 88.89
CA ASP A 6 4.37 -7.21 87.85
C ASP A 6 3.40 -6.99 86.65
N ALA A 7 2.21 -6.45 86.87
CA ALA A 7 1.24 -6.24 85.81
C ALA A 7 1.66 -5.23 84.76
N ARG A 8 2.34 -4.17 85.20
CA ARG A 8 2.85 -3.08 84.28
C ARG A 8 4.07 -3.52 83.46
N SER A 9 4.89 -4.36 84.05
CA SER A 9 6.07 -4.95 83.31
C SER A 9 5.60 -5.96 82.25
N LEU A 10 4.61 -6.80 82.55
CA LEU A 10 4.01 -7.73 81.62
C LEU A 10 3.28 -7.00 80.46
N GLN A 11 2.59 -5.92 80.70
CA GLN A 11 1.93 -5.11 79.66
C GLN A 11 2.95 -4.44 78.75
N ARG A 12 4.09 -3.95 79.26
CA ARG A 12 5.18 -3.40 78.43
C ARG A 12 5.82 -4.42 77.56
N ILE A 13 6.13 -5.62 78.07
CA ILE A 13 6.73 -6.73 77.32
C ILE A 13 5.79 -7.23 76.23
N CYS A 14 4.50 -7.35 76.55
CA CYS A 14 3.47 -7.76 75.57
C CYS A 14 3.29 -6.70 74.47
N GLY A 15 3.28 -5.38 74.85
CA GLY A 15 3.19 -4.28 73.90
C GLY A 15 4.41 -4.17 72.95
N GLN A 16 5.66 -4.49 73.48
CA GLN A 16 6.87 -4.52 72.65
C GLN A 16 6.90 -5.71 71.71
N ARG A 17 6.42 -6.90 72.13
CA ARG A 17 6.28 -8.07 71.28
C ARG A 17 5.26 -7.88 70.18
N LEU A 18 4.10 -7.27 70.46
CA LEU A 18 3.08 -6.95 69.46
C LEU A 18 3.61 -5.98 68.39
N LYS A 19 4.31 -4.89 68.81
CA LYS A 19 4.97 -3.97 67.85
C LYS A 19 6.04 -4.63 66.97
N GLY A 20 6.79 -5.55 67.54
CA GLY A 20 7.78 -6.36 66.81
C GLY A 20 7.13 -7.29 65.76
N PHE A 21 6.00 -7.92 66.14
CA PHE A 21 5.23 -8.79 65.24
C PHE A 21 4.57 -8.01 64.10
N GLU A 22 4.02 -6.81 64.39
CA GLU A 22 3.47 -5.95 63.35
C GLU A 22 4.52 -5.41 62.36
N LYS A 23 5.72 -5.11 62.88
CA LYS A 23 6.83 -4.68 62.03
C LYS A 23 7.30 -5.79 61.11
N GLN A 24 7.49 -7.02 61.61
CA GLN A 24 7.87 -8.20 60.81
C GLN A 24 6.76 -8.55 59.80
N LYS A 25 5.49 -8.41 60.16
CA LYS A 25 4.38 -8.64 59.24
C LYS A 25 4.34 -7.61 58.08
N LYS A 26 4.63 -6.32 58.35
CA LYS A 26 4.77 -5.30 57.33
C LYS A 26 5.97 -5.54 56.41
N GLU A 27 7.10 -5.92 56.98
CA GLU A 27 8.29 -6.23 56.19
C GLU A 27 8.07 -7.43 55.28
N ALA A 28 7.45 -8.54 55.76
CA ALA A 28 7.12 -9.70 54.97
C ALA A 28 6.08 -9.41 53.85
N ILE A 29 5.13 -8.50 54.09
CA ILE A 29 4.17 -8.04 53.08
C ILE A 29 4.87 -7.19 52.00
N ASN A 30 5.81 -6.32 52.38
CA ASN A 30 6.59 -5.54 51.44
C ASN A 30 7.49 -6.41 50.56
N GLU A 31 8.20 -7.37 51.17
CA GLU A 31 9.04 -8.33 50.41
C GLU A 31 8.23 -9.18 49.40
N ARG A 32 7.02 -9.62 49.79
CA ARG A 32 6.12 -10.32 48.87
C ARG A 32 5.60 -9.42 47.75
N SER A 33 5.37 -8.13 48.02
CA SER A 33 4.99 -7.14 47.04
C SER A 33 6.10 -6.84 46.04
N GLU A 34 7.34 -6.71 46.53
CA GLU A 34 8.51 -6.47 45.69
C GLU A 34 8.85 -7.71 44.84
N LYS A 35 8.76 -8.92 45.40
CA LYS A 35 8.95 -10.16 44.64
C LYS A 35 7.88 -10.30 43.54
N LYS A 36 6.62 -9.94 43.80
CA LYS A 36 5.56 -9.91 42.75
C LYS A 36 5.83 -8.84 41.68
N LYS A 37 6.29 -7.65 42.03
CA LYS A 37 6.68 -6.60 41.08
C LYS A 37 7.86 -7.05 40.22
N MET A 38 8.87 -7.65 40.83
CA MET A 38 10.05 -8.16 40.11
C MET A 38 9.71 -9.34 39.19
N HIS A 39 8.77 -10.21 39.59
CA HIS A 39 8.25 -11.29 38.73
C HIS A 39 7.44 -10.74 37.53
N ALA A 40 6.67 -9.66 37.72
CA ALA A 40 5.93 -8.97 36.67
C ALA A 40 6.90 -8.28 35.69
N VAL A 41 7.95 -7.62 36.19
CA VAL A 41 8.99 -6.99 35.36
C VAL A 41 9.73 -8.05 34.53
N LYS A 42 10.21 -9.14 35.16
CA LYS A 42 10.85 -10.26 34.42
C LYS A 42 9.93 -10.93 33.40
N SER A 43 8.63 -10.99 33.68
CA SER A 43 7.65 -11.52 32.73
C SER A 43 7.44 -10.57 31.54
N MET A 44 7.45 -9.24 31.79
CA MET A 44 7.44 -8.23 30.74
C MET A 44 8.73 -8.23 29.92
N GLU A 45 9.90 -8.29 30.56
CA GLU A 45 11.19 -8.40 29.87
C GLU A 45 11.26 -9.63 28.96
N LYS A 46 10.79 -10.79 29.46
CA LYS A 46 10.72 -12.02 28.66
C LYS A 46 9.73 -11.92 27.49
N ARG A 47 8.67 -11.12 27.66
CA ARG A 47 7.70 -10.86 26.60
C ARG A 47 8.26 -9.89 25.57
N PHE A 48 8.96 -8.82 26.00
CA PHE A 48 9.70 -7.93 25.12
C PHE A 48 10.82 -8.67 24.37
N GLN A 49 11.59 -9.52 25.02
CA GLN A 49 12.62 -10.34 24.34
C GLN A 49 12.01 -11.30 23.30
N ARG A 50 10.86 -11.92 23.57
CA ARG A 50 10.17 -12.75 22.58
C ARG A 50 9.51 -11.94 21.46
N GLU A 51 9.09 -10.72 21.75
CA GLU A 51 8.60 -9.77 20.75
C GLU A 51 9.77 -9.25 19.90
N ASP A 52 10.96 -8.99 20.48
CA ASP A 52 12.19 -8.63 19.76
C ASP A 52 12.75 -9.80 18.94
N GLU A 53 12.73 -11.04 19.44
CA GLU A 53 13.13 -12.24 18.68
C GLU A 53 12.15 -12.57 17.54
N ASN A 54 10.88 -12.14 17.63
CA ASN A 54 9.87 -12.22 16.57
C ASN A 54 9.71 -10.93 15.78
N MET A 55 10.37 -9.84 16.17
CA MET A 55 10.57 -8.71 15.26
C MET A 55 11.58 -9.17 14.20
N THR A 56 11.04 -9.78 13.14
CA THR A 56 11.65 -9.70 11.83
C THR A 56 12.17 -8.26 11.70
N GLU A 57 13.45 -8.11 11.34
CA GLU A 57 14.14 -6.82 11.15
C GLU A 57 13.15 -5.73 10.76
N MET A 58 13.14 -4.61 11.49
CA MET A 58 12.28 -3.47 11.12
C MET A 58 12.41 -3.33 9.60
N PRO A 59 11.31 -3.39 8.83
CA PRO A 59 11.42 -3.22 7.38
C PRO A 59 12.24 -1.95 7.20
N GLU A 60 13.37 -2.08 6.51
CA GLU A 60 14.20 -0.94 6.15
C GLU A 60 13.25 0.14 5.68
N THR A 61 13.36 1.34 6.25
CA THR A 61 12.52 2.47 5.84
C THR A 61 12.63 2.52 4.32
N GLU A 62 11.57 2.11 3.62
CA GLU A 62 11.56 2.26 2.17
C GLU A 62 11.68 3.75 1.91
N ASP A 63 12.86 4.16 1.42
CA ASP A 63 13.11 5.54 1.08
C ASP A 63 12.05 6.00 0.08
N ALA A 64 11.66 7.25 0.22
CA ALA A 64 10.64 7.86 -0.62
C ALA A 64 10.98 7.65 -2.10
N ILE A 65 10.00 7.21 -2.87
CA ILE A 65 10.09 7.13 -4.32
C ILE A 65 10.24 8.57 -4.84
N TYR A 66 11.39 8.91 -5.44
CA TYR A 66 11.76 10.28 -5.82
C TYR A 66 11.47 10.64 -7.28
N PHE A 67 10.59 9.92 -7.98
CA PHE A 67 10.21 10.29 -9.33
C PHE A 67 8.72 10.65 -9.40
N LYS A 68 8.36 11.51 -10.35
CA LYS A 68 6.99 11.93 -10.60
C LYS A 68 6.41 11.14 -11.76
N LEU A 69 5.10 10.92 -11.74
CA LEU A 69 4.38 10.43 -12.91
C LEU A 69 4.11 11.58 -13.86
N GLY A 70 4.41 11.36 -15.15
CA GLY A 70 4.25 12.37 -16.18
C GLY A 70 5.26 13.51 -16.13
N ASP A 71 5.16 14.40 -17.08
CA ASP A 71 5.93 15.63 -17.20
C ASP A 71 4.97 16.83 -17.49
N GLU A 72 5.53 17.99 -17.84
CA GLU A 72 4.73 19.18 -18.18
C GLU A 72 3.79 18.96 -19.38
N ASN A 73 4.07 17.98 -20.24
CA ASN A 73 3.25 17.62 -21.40
C ASN A 73 2.15 16.60 -21.05
N SER A 74 2.13 16.07 -19.83
CA SER A 74 1.10 15.12 -19.39
C SER A 74 -0.21 15.80 -19.02
N GLU A 75 -0.25 17.13 -18.96
CA GLU A 75 -1.45 17.90 -18.62
C GLU A 75 -2.53 17.79 -19.71
N ILE A 76 -3.73 17.44 -19.32
CA ILE A 76 -4.89 17.39 -20.20
C ILE A 76 -5.81 18.56 -19.87
N PRO A 77 -6.12 19.44 -20.83
CA PRO A 77 -7.05 20.54 -20.59
C PRO A 77 -8.40 20.05 -20.07
N ALA A 78 -8.96 20.70 -19.05
CA ALA A 78 -10.20 20.30 -18.37
C ALA A 78 -11.40 20.09 -19.32
N GLY A 79 -11.44 20.82 -20.43
CA GLY A 79 -12.50 20.69 -21.45
C GLY A 79 -12.31 19.53 -22.44
N LYS A 80 -11.11 18.90 -22.48
CA LYS A 80 -10.83 17.84 -23.45
C LYS A 80 -11.46 16.54 -22.98
N THR A 81 -12.28 15.91 -23.85
CA THR A 81 -12.80 14.57 -23.62
C THR A 81 -11.69 13.55 -23.88
N VAL A 82 -11.27 12.84 -22.83
CA VAL A 82 -10.28 11.75 -22.91
C VAL A 82 -10.91 10.54 -23.56
N ILE A 83 -12.06 10.12 -23.07
CA ILE A 83 -12.84 9.01 -23.64
C ILE A 83 -14.33 9.25 -23.42
N GLU A 84 -15.12 8.85 -24.41
CA GLU A 84 -16.56 8.63 -24.31
C GLU A 84 -16.82 7.20 -24.78
N TYR A 85 -16.95 6.29 -23.83
CA TYR A 85 -17.04 4.86 -24.07
C TYR A 85 -18.49 4.39 -23.88
N SER A 86 -19.03 3.71 -24.88
CA SER A 86 -20.36 3.12 -24.82
C SER A 86 -20.30 1.67 -25.29
N LEU A 87 -20.88 0.76 -24.52
CA LEU A 87 -20.92 -0.66 -24.85
C LEU A 87 -22.25 -1.27 -24.42
N ASP A 88 -23.01 -1.79 -25.38
CA ASP A 88 -24.31 -2.40 -25.10
C ASP A 88 -24.22 -3.63 -24.23
N LYS A 89 -23.23 -4.50 -24.48
CA LYS A 89 -23.02 -5.75 -23.73
C LYS A 89 -21.54 -6.06 -23.57
N LEU A 90 -21.14 -6.27 -22.34
CA LEU A 90 -19.83 -6.77 -21.99
C LEU A 90 -19.91 -8.28 -21.78
N TRP A 91 -19.15 -9.03 -22.55
CA TRP A 91 -19.08 -10.49 -22.47
C TRP A 91 -17.83 -10.95 -21.71
N THR A 92 -17.88 -12.17 -21.16
CA THR A 92 -16.66 -12.86 -20.72
C THR A 92 -15.71 -13.05 -21.90
N PRO A 93 -14.39 -13.17 -21.67
CA PRO A 93 -13.41 -13.36 -22.76
C PRO A 93 -13.70 -14.55 -23.69
N ASP A 94 -14.33 -15.58 -23.17
CA ASP A 94 -14.77 -16.78 -23.92
C ASP A 94 -16.14 -16.61 -24.63
N GLY A 95 -16.80 -15.46 -24.44
CA GLY A 95 -18.10 -15.15 -25.03
C GLY A 95 -19.28 -15.91 -24.43
N SER A 96 -19.10 -16.68 -23.34
CA SER A 96 -20.10 -17.58 -22.79
C SER A 96 -21.20 -16.88 -21.99
N ARG A 97 -20.87 -15.72 -21.37
CA ARG A 97 -21.77 -15.00 -20.45
C ARG A 97 -21.68 -13.49 -20.60
N ILE A 98 -22.81 -12.83 -20.48
CA ILE A 98 -22.88 -11.37 -20.35
C ILE A 98 -22.51 -10.98 -18.90
N LEU A 99 -21.54 -10.11 -18.75
CA LEU A 99 -21.08 -9.57 -17.47
C LEU A 99 -21.83 -8.31 -17.07
N ALA A 100 -22.09 -7.42 -18.05
CA ALA A 100 -22.84 -6.18 -17.84
C ALA A 100 -23.46 -5.70 -19.16
N GLN A 101 -24.45 -4.79 -19.06
CA GLN A 101 -25.13 -4.19 -20.21
C GLN A 101 -25.18 -2.67 -20.03
N ASN A 102 -25.40 -1.94 -21.13
CA ASN A 102 -25.60 -0.50 -21.13
C ASN A 102 -24.47 0.26 -20.39
N ILE A 103 -23.23 -0.12 -20.66
CA ILE A 103 -22.07 0.56 -20.08
C ILE A 103 -21.91 1.90 -20.79
N PHE A 104 -21.84 2.97 -19.99
CA PHE A 104 -21.47 4.29 -20.45
C PHE A 104 -20.46 4.91 -19.50
N LEU A 105 -19.37 5.44 -20.05
CA LEU A 105 -18.31 6.11 -19.29
C LEU A 105 -17.79 7.30 -20.10
N ARG A 106 -17.75 8.48 -19.46
CA ARG A 106 -17.12 9.68 -20.02
C ARG A 106 -16.09 10.21 -19.06
N ILE A 107 -14.91 10.53 -19.58
CA ILE A 107 -13.78 11.09 -18.82
C ILE A 107 -13.29 12.35 -19.52
N ARG A 108 -13.04 13.42 -18.76
CA ARG A 108 -12.59 14.71 -19.25
C ARG A 108 -11.39 15.22 -18.45
N GLY A 109 -10.49 15.89 -19.14
CA GLY A 109 -9.34 16.52 -18.49
C GLY A 109 -8.52 15.56 -17.67
N GLU A 110 -8.16 15.97 -16.47
CA GLU A 110 -7.34 15.21 -15.50
C GLU A 110 -8.20 14.37 -14.51
N GLU A 111 -9.44 14.05 -14.88
CA GLU A 111 -10.31 13.25 -14.02
C GLU A 111 -9.68 11.91 -13.64
N LYS A 112 -9.74 11.59 -12.36
CA LYS A 112 -9.28 10.31 -11.81
C LYS A 112 -10.47 9.49 -11.37
N ILE A 113 -10.76 8.43 -12.13
CA ILE A 113 -11.90 7.57 -11.83
C ILE A 113 -11.48 6.21 -11.31
N CYS A 114 -12.31 5.65 -10.42
CA CYS A 114 -12.18 4.28 -9.96
C CYS A 114 -13.43 3.47 -10.26
N ILE A 115 -13.26 2.26 -10.80
CA ILE A 115 -14.32 1.29 -10.99
C ILE A 115 -14.25 0.25 -9.88
N ILE A 116 -15.28 0.19 -9.04
CA ILE A 116 -15.42 -0.77 -7.96
C ILE A 116 -16.51 -1.80 -8.29
N GLY A 117 -16.59 -2.87 -7.52
CA GLY A 117 -17.64 -3.90 -7.67
C GLY A 117 -17.17 -5.27 -7.20
N SER A 118 -18.07 -6.24 -7.16
CA SER A 118 -17.77 -7.61 -6.71
C SER A 118 -16.74 -8.30 -7.61
N ASN A 119 -16.06 -9.31 -7.05
CA ASN A 119 -15.16 -10.13 -7.85
C ASN A 119 -15.95 -10.87 -8.93
N GLY A 120 -15.39 -10.94 -10.14
CA GLY A 120 -16.05 -11.55 -11.30
C GLY A 120 -17.14 -10.68 -11.96
N SER A 121 -17.35 -9.44 -11.53
CA SER A 121 -18.32 -8.53 -12.19
C SER A 121 -17.88 -8.01 -13.56
N GLY A 122 -16.63 -8.25 -13.98
CA GLY A 122 -16.15 -7.86 -15.30
C GLY A 122 -15.32 -6.58 -15.33
N LYS A 123 -14.89 -6.02 -14.17
CA LYS A 123 -14.09 -4.79 -14.08
C LYS A 123 -12.83 -4.85 -14.94
N THR A 124 -11.99 -5.88 -14.74
CA THR A 124 -10.75 -6.08 -15.53
C THR A 124 -11.04 -6.27 -17.02
N THR A 125 -12.13 -6.98 -17.36
CA THR A 125 -12.54 -7.18 -18.76
C THR A 125 -12.94 -5.83 -19.41
N LEU A 126 -13.67 -4.99 -18.67
CA LEU A 126 -14.03 -3.66 -19.14
C LEU A 126 -12.79 -2.78 -19.27
N LEU A 127 -11.92 -2.78 -18.25
CA LEU A 127 -10.68 -1.97 -18.26
C LEU A 127 -9.76 -2.35 -19.43
N LYS A 128 -9.64 -3.65 -19.75
CA LYS A 128 -8.87 -4.13 -20.92
C LYS A 128 -9.45 -3.60 -22.23
N LYS A 129 -10.77 -3.62 -22.40
CA LYS A 129 -11.41 -3.06 -23.60
C LYS A 129 -11.21 -1.54 -23.73
N ILE A 130 -11.31 -0.82 -22.64
CA ILE A 130 -11.02 0.63 -22.59
C ILE A 130 -9.54 0.87 -22.93
N SER A 131 -8.63 0.05 -22.39
CA SER A 131 -7.19 0.20 -22.68
C SER A 131 -6.87 -0.08 -24.15
N GLU A 132 -7.48 -1.08 -24.79
CA GLU A 132 -7.32 -1.38 -26.21
C GLU A 132 -7.70 -0.17 -27.09
N GLU A 133 -8.79 0.53 -26.75
CA GLU A 133 -9.22 1.73 -27.47
C GLU A 133 -8.25 2.90 -27.24
N LEU A 134 -7.90 3.19 -25.99
CA LEU A 134 -7.05 4.33 -25.63
C LEU A 134 -5.61 4.19 -26.12
N LEU A 135 -5.05 2.98 -26.11
CA LEU A 135 -3.68 2.71 -26.58
C LEU A 135 -3.53 2.90 -28.10
N GLN A 136 -4.61 2.82 -28.88
CA GLN A 136 -4.60 3.03 -30.32
C GLN A 136 -4.73 4.51 -30.72
N ARG A 137 -5.11 5.37 -29.80
CA ARG A 137 -5.32 6.79 -30.09
C ARG A 137 -3.98 7.54 -30.23
N LYS A 138 -3.93 8.45 -31.22
CA LYS A 138 -2.73 9.24 -31.51
C LYS A 138 -2.74 10.62 -30.85
N ASP A 139 -3.89 11.08 -30.38
CA ASP A 139 -4.07 12.40 -29.74
C ASP A 139 -3.86 12.38 -28.21
N ILE A 140 -3.65 11.20 -27.66
CA ILE A 140 -3.29 10.95 -26.26
C ILE A 140 -2.13 9.94 -26.20
N HIS A 141 -1.45 9.93 -25.07
CA HIS A 141 -0.41 8.94 -24.76
C HIS A 141 -0.87 8.15 -23.54
N ALA A 142 -1.46 6.98 -23.80
CA ALA A 142 -1.99 6.11 -22.76
C ALA A 142 -0.98 5.03 -22.36
N GLU A 143 -0.95 4.67 -21.07
CA GLU A 143 -0.20 3.52 -20.54
C GLU A 143 -1.13 2.64 -19.70
N TYR A 144 -0.94 1.32 -19.81
CA TYR A 144 -1.72 0.33 -19.10
C TYR A 144 -0.85 -0.47 -18.12
N MET A 145 -1.32 -0.60 -16.89
CA MET A 145 -0.74 -1.44 -15.85
C MET A 145 -1.75 -2.51 -15.46
N PRO A 146 -1.58 -3.77 -15.89
CA PRO A 146 -2.48 -4.87 -15.55
C PRO A 146 -2.28 -5.34 -14.12
N GLN A 147 -3.26 -6.06 -13.58
CA GLN A 147 -3.16 -6.72 -12.28
C GLN A 147 -2.06 -7.80 -12.27
N ASN A 148 -1.96 -8.57 -13.36
CA ASN A 148 -0.85 -9.51 -13.58
C ASN A 148 0.24 -8.82 -14.40
N TYR A 149 1.32 -8.45 -13.75
CA TYR A 149 2.44 -7.72 -14.37
C TYR A 149 3.15 -8.50 -15.48
N GLU A 150 3.08 -9.84 -15.46
CA GLU A 150 3.70 -10.69 -16.47
C GLU A 150 3.04 -10.57 -17.85
N GLU A 151 1.85 -9.95 -17.93
CA GLU A 151 1.18 -9.65 -19.21
C GLU A 151 1.96 -8.60 -20.04
N ILE A 152 2.74 -7.74 -19.40
CA ILE A 152 3.46 -6.64 -20.07
C ILE A 152 4.97 -6.62 -19.80
N LEU A 153 5.45 -7.36 -18.78
CA LEU A 153 6.86 -7.48 -18.48
C LEU A 153 7.53 -8.48 -19.44
N GLU A 154 8.62 -8.05 -20.06
CA GLU A 154 9.48 -8.93 -20.82
C GLU A 154 10.40 -9.70 -19.86
N LEU A 155 9.95 -10.88 -19.41
CA LEU A 155 10.52 -11.62 -18.29
C LEU A 155 11.99 -12.01 -18.48
N GLU A 156 12.46 -12.17 -19.73
CA GLU A 156 13.84 -12.54 -20.05
C GLU A 156 14.79 -11.33 -20.14
N LYS A 157 14.25 -10.11 -20.24
CA LYS A 157 15.06 -8.88 -20.19
C LYS A 157 15.48 -8.53 -18.78
N THR A 158 16.59 -7.80 -18.66
CA THR A 158 16.93 -7.14 -17.39
C THR A 158 15.99 -5.95 -17.15
N PRO A 159 15.81 -5.49 -15.91
CA PRO A 159 15.05 -4.27 -15.62
C PRO A 159 15.52 -3.06 -16.43
N VAL A 160 16.82 -2.93 -16.60
CA VAL A 160 17.41 -1.82 -17.38
C VAL A 160 17.04 -1.94 -18.87
N ASP A 161 17.16 -3.13 -19.45
CA ASP A 161 16.85 -3.34 -20.89
C ASP A 161 15.34 -3.24 -21.15
N PHE A 162 14.50 -3.62 -20.19
CA PHE A 162 13.05 -3.46 -20.30
C PHE A 162 12.61 -1.99 -20.29
N LEU A 163 13.28 -1.15 -19.48
CA LEU A 163 12.96 0.27 -19.34
C LEU A 163 13.63 1.12 -20.43
N ASP A 164 14.70 0.63 -21.06
CA ASP A 164 15.43 1.37 -22.10
C ASP A 164 14.72 1.28 -23.44
N THR A 165 14.11 2.38 -23.86
CA THR A 165 13.45 2.51 -25.18
C THR A 165 14.30 3.21 -26.21
N THR A 166 15.41 3.82 -25.82
CA THR A 166 16.21 4.69 -26.69
C THR A 166 17.54 4.08 -27.11
N GLY A 167 18.13 3.21 -26.29
CA GLY A 167 19.45 2.65 -26.44
C GLY A 167 20.60 3.62 -26.14
N TYR A 168 20.31 4.86 -25.72
CA TYR A 168 21.36 5.82 -25.38
C TYR A 168 21.97 5.56 -24.00
N GLN A 169 23.27 5.65 -23.87
CA GLN A 169 23.99 5.41 -22.62
C GLN A 169 23.54 6.35 -21.49
N GLU A 170 23.18 7.58 -21.83
CA GLU A 170 22.69 8.56 -20.84
C GLU A 170 21.35 8.11 -20.22
N ASP A 171 20.42 7.58 -21.01
CA ASP A 171 19.12 7.12 -20.52
C ASP A 171 19.29 5.83 -19.71
N ARG A 172 20.16 4.91 -20.12
CA ARG A 172 20.52 3.73 -19.32
C ARG A 172 21.10 4.12 -17.95
N THR A 173 21.93 5.17 -17.91
CA THR A 173 22.48 5.69 -16.64
C THR A 173 21.40 6.26 -15.74
N LYS A 174 20.45 7.03 -16.30
CA LYS A 174 19.28 7.54 -15.56
C LYS A 174 18.42 6.41 -15.01
N ILE A 175 18.12 5.40 -15.85
CA ILE A 175 17.34 4.22 -15.45
C ILE A 175 18.00 3.51 -14.26
N ARG A 176 19.32 3.28 -14.31
CA ARG A 176 20.07 2.67 -13.19
C ARG A 176 20.00 3.52 -11.93
N THR A 177 20.10 4.85 -12.08
CA THR A 177 19.97 5.77 -10.95
C THR A 177 18.60 5.68 -10.31
N TYR A 178 17.52 5.64 -11.09
CA TYR A 178 16.15 5.48 -10.60
C TYR A 178 15.94 4.10 -9.95
N LEU A 179 16.42 3.02 -10.57
CA LEU A 179 16.36 1.69 -9.96
C LEU A 179 17.13 1.63 -8.64
N GLY A 180 18.31 2.27 -8.57
CA GLY A 180 19.06 2.41 -7.33
C GLY A 180 18.29 3.14 -6.23
N SER A 181 17.55 4.21 -6.57
CA SER A 181 16.69 4.93 -5.62
C SER A 181 15.51 4.07 -5.13
N LEU A 182 15.10 3.06 -5.90
CA LEU A 182 14.10 2.06 -5.55
C LEU A 182 14.68 0.85 -4.80
N LYS A 183 15.97 0.95 -4.37
CA LYS A 183 16.71 -0.09 -3.63
C LYS A 183 17.01 -1.37 -4.45
N TYR A 184 17.13 -1.26 -5.77
CA TYR A 184 17.68 -2.34 -6.56
C TYR A 184 19.18 -2.41 -6.39
N THR A 185 19.70 -3.59 -6.12
CA THR A 185 21.14 -3.86 -6.15
C THR A 185 21.68 -3.92 -7.59
N ALA A 186 22.97 -3.73 -7.77
CA ALA A 186 23.59 -3.86 -9.07
C ALA A 186 23.31 -5.25 -9.69
N SER A 187 23.29 -6.30 -8.88
CA SER A 187 22.97 -7.67 -9.32
C SER A 187 21.54 -7.78 -9.84
N GLU A 188 20.56 -7.25 -9.12
CA GLU A 188 19.14 -7.28 -9.53
C GLU A 188 18.88 -6.48 -10.81
N MET A 189 19.70 -5.46 -11.10
CA MET A 189 19.59 -4.70 -12.35
C MET A 189 20.13 -5.47 -13.58
N GLU A 190 20.98 -6.46 -13.37
CA GLU A 190 21.62 -7.27 -14.43
C GLU A 190 20.95 -8.66 -14.61
N HIS A 191 20.07 -9.06 -13.69
CA HIS A 191 19.36 -10.32 -13.80
C HIS A 191 17.99 -10.17 -14.48
N PRO A 192 17.44 -11.24 -15.10
CA PRO A 192 16.15 -11.20 -15.76
C PRO A 192 15.01 -10.82 -14.82
N VAL A 193 14.05 -10.05 -15.33
CA VAL A 193 12.86 -9.60 -14.60
C VAL A 193 12.07 -10.75 -13.95
N ARG A 194 12.11 -11.96 -14.53
CA ARG A 194 11.46 -13.15 -13.94
C ARG A 194 11.94 -13.46 -12.53
N GLU A 195 13.17 -13.13 -12.18
CA GLU A 195 13.80 -13.40 -10.87
C GLU A 195 13.40 -12.37 -9.80
N LEU A 196 12.80 -11.27 -10.20
CA LEU A 196 12.34 -10.23 -9.29
C LEU A 196 11.10 -10.67 -8.50
N SER A 197 11.01 -10.22 -7.26
CA SER A 197 9.81 -10.35 -6.43
C SER A 197 8.63 -9.57 -7.04
N GLY A 198 7.40 -9.91 -6.62
CA GLY A 198 6.21 -9.18 -7.08
C GLY A 198 6.24 -7.68 -6.78
N GLY A 199 6.76 -7.28 -5.61
CA GLY A 199 6.95 -5.87 -5.26
C GLY A 199 8.00 -5.17 -6.12
N GLN A 200 9.10 -5.84 -6.46
CA GLN A 200 10.08 -5.32 -7.39
C GLN A 200 9.48 -5.18 -8.80
N LYS A 201 8.81 -6.19 -9.33
CA LYS A 201 8.09 -6.11 -10.62
C LYS A 201 7.14 -4.90 -10.65
N ALA A 202 6.41 -4.64 -9.56
CA ALA A 202 5.54 -3.46 -9.43
C ALA A 202 6.32 -2.14 -9.51
N LYS A 203 7.48 -2.04 -8.85
CA LYS A 203 8.35 -0.86 -8.90
C LYS A 203 8.91 -0.61 -10.30
N VAL A 204 9.31 -1.66 -11.04
CA VAL A 204 9.75 -1.55 -12.46
C VAL A 204 8.63 -0.97 -13.32
N LEU A 205 7.40 -1.45 -13.17
CA LEU A 205 6.27 -0.93 -13.94
C LEU A 205 5.92 0.51 -13.57
N LEU A 206 5.96 0.86 -12.30
CA LEU A 206 5.74 2.23 -11.85
C LEU A 206 6.81 3.17 -12.44
N LEU A 207 8.07 2.73 -12.49
CA LEU A 207 9.14 3.48 -13.16
C LEU A 207 8.91 3.59 -14.67
N LYS A 208 8.43 2.53 -15.32
CA LYS A 208 8.02 2.59 -16.74
C LYS A 208 6.96 3.66 -16.95
N LEU A 209 5.90 3.69 -16.13
CA LEU A 209 4.86 4.72 -16.22
C LEU A 209 5.41 6.14 -16.05
N SER A 210 6.40 6.31 -15.17
CA SER A 210 7.06 7.62 -14.98
C SER A 210 7.89 8.04 -16.19
N LEU A 211 8.56 7.09 -16.85
CA LEU A 211 9.41 7.36 -18.01
C LEU A 211 8.63 7.51 -19.32
N SER A 212 7.43 6.98 -19.41
CA SER A 212 6.62 6.93 -20.64
C SER A 212 6.06 8.28 -21.07
N LYS A 213 6.09 9.31 -20.22
CA LYS A 213 5.45 10.62 -20.48
C LYS A 213 3.96 10.52 -20.83
N ALA A 214 3.29 9.48 -20.30
CA ALA A 214 1.87 9.28 -20.53
C ALA A 214 1.05 10.45 -19.97
N ASN A 215 -0.08 10.74 -20.61
CA ASN A 215 -1.10 11.65 -20.11
C ASN A 215 -2.40 10.94 -19.72
N VAL A 216 -2.49 9.64 -19.98
CA VAL A 216 -3.61 8.79 -19.54
C VAL A 216 -3.03 7.52 -18.92
N LEU A 217 -3.40 7.22 -17.69
CA LEU A 217 -3.01 6.02 -16.99
C LEU A 217 -4.22 5.09 -16.78
N ILE A 218 -4.07 3.82 -17.14
CA ILE A 218 -5.07 2.79 -16.99
C ILE A 218 -4.51 1.73 -16.05
N LEU A 219 -5.08 1.61 -14.83
CA LEU A 219 -4.43 0.91 -13.73
C LEU A 219 -5.36 -0.15 -13.12
N ASP A 220 -4.94 -1.40 -13.13
CA ASP A 220 -5.67 -2.50 -12.46
C ASP A 220 -4.98 -2.84 -11.13
N GLU A 221 -5.59 -2.44 -9.99
CA GLU A 221 -5.10 -2.60 -8.61
C GLU A 221 -3.69 -1.97 -8.38
N PRO A 222 -3.52 -0.66 -8.60
CA PRO A 222 -2.20 -0.01 -8.62
C PRO A 222 -1.44 -0.05 -7.29
N THR A 223 -2.11 -0.32 -6.16
CA THR A 223 -1.47 -0.35 -4.83
C THR A 223 -1.21 -1.77 -4.30
N ARG A 224 -1.67 -2.81 -5.03
CA ARG A 224 -1.78 -4.18 -4.49
C ARG A 224 -0.47 -4.83 -4.06
N ASN A 225 0.59 -4.69 -4.85
CA ASN A 225 1.85 -5.41 -4.64
C ASN A 225 2.94 -4.54 -4.00
N PHE A 226 2.56 -3.40 -3.45
CA PHE A 226 3.47 -2.54 -2.73
C PHE A 226 3.37 -2.75 -1.22
N SER A 227 4.47 -2.49 -0.52
CA SER A 227 4.48 -2.52 0.92
C SER A 227 3.53 -1.46 1.51
N PRO A 228 3.02 -1.63 2.72
CA PRO A 228 2.22 -0.62 3.40
C PRO A 228 2.90 0.75 3.51
N LEU A 229 4.24 0.78 3.53
CA LEU A 229 5.04 2.01 3.61
C LEU A 229 5.10 2.76 2.27
N SER A 230 5.09 2.04 1.14
CA SER A 230 5.07 2.64 -0.20
C SER A 230 3.69 3.19 -0.60
N GLY A 231 2.63 2.66 -0.02
CA GLY A 231 1.25 3.02 -0.37
C GLY A 231 0.96 4.53 -0.35
N PRO A 232 1.32 5.28 0.73
CA PRO A 232 1.12 6.74 0.76
C PRO A 232 1.83 7.48 -0.37
N VAL A 233 3.06 7.08 -0.69
CA VAL A 233 3.85 7.73 -1.75
C VAL A 233 3.23 7.51 -3.12
N ILE A 234 2.79 6.28 -3.42
CA ILE A 234 2.14 5.94 -4.69
C ILE A 234 0.82 6.71 -4.83
N ARG A 235 0.01 6.78 -3.75
CA ARG A 235 -1.23 7.57 -3.79
C ARG A 235 -0.96 9.05 -4.03
N GLN A 236 0.07 9.62 -3.38
CA GLN A 236 0.46 11.00 -3.60
C GLN A 236 0.91 11.25 -5.05
N MET A 237 1.75 10.36 -5.62
CA MET A 237 2.17 10.45 -7.02
C MET A 237 1.00 10.41 -7.99
N LEU A 238 0.03 9.50 -7.77
CA LEU A 238 -1.16 9.38 -8.61
C LEU A 238 -2.11 10.57 -8.42
N LYS A 239 -2.21 11.13 -7.22
CA LYS A 239 -2.97 12.34 -6.93
C LYS A 239 -2.39 13.57 -7.64
N GLU A 240 -1.07 13.71 -7.64
CA GLU A 240 -0.35 14.83 -8.27
C GLU A 240 -0.23 14.70 -9.80
N PHE A 241 -0.54 13.54 -10.35
CA PHE A 241 -0.50 13.33 -11.79
C PHE A 241 -1.51 14.23 -12.51
N ARG A 242 -1.05 15.00 -13.49
CA ARG A 242 -1.86 16.00 -14.24
C ARG A 242 -2.58 15.44 -15.47
N GLY A 243 -2.57 14.14 -15.62
CA GLY A 243 -3.32 13.44 -16.66
C GLY A 243 -4.55 12.72 -16.09
N ALA A 244 -5.30 12.06 -16.97
CA ALA A 244 -6.44 11.25 -16.59
C ALA A 244 -6.00 9.90 -16.01
N VAL A 245 -6.73 9.40 -15.02
CA VAL A 245 -6.52 8.06 -14.45
C VAL A 245 -7.82 7.27 -14.51
N ILE A 246 -7.76 6.08 -15.08
CA ILE A 246 -8.84 5.10 -15.08
C ILE A 246 -8.35 3.90 -14.29
N SER A 247 -8.97 3.59 -13.16
CA SER A 247 -8.47 2.55 -12.29
C SER A 247 -9.54 1.57 -11.81
N ILE A 248 -9.08 0.39 -11.42
CA ILE A 248 -9.82 -0.54 -10.57
C ILE A 248 -9.06 -0.62 -9.26
N SER A 249 -9.75 -0.49 -8.13
CA SER A 249 -9.13 -0.70 -6.84
C SER A 249 -10.14 -1.13 -5.78
N HIS A 250 -9.65 -1.91 -4.80
CA HIS A 250 -10.34 -2.24 -3.55
C HIS A 250 -9.71 -1.52 -2.33
N ASP A 251 -8.65 -0.75 -2.54
CA ASP A 251 -7.99 0.05 -1.51
C ASP A 251 -8.80 1.33 -1.24
N ARG A 252 -9.46 1.36 -0.08
CA ARG A 252 -10.29 2.51 0.34
C ARG A 252 -9.48 3.81 0.41
N LYS A 253 -8.23 3.76 0.89
CA LYS A 253 -7.38 4.95 0.98
C LYS A 253 -7.06 5.49 -0.42
N TYR A 254 -6.75 4.60 -1.36
CA TYR A 254 -6.54 5.01 -2.75
C TYR A 254 -7.80 5.67 -3.34
N ILE A 255 -8.95 5.04 -3.15
CA ILE A 255 -10.24 5.55 -3.65
C ILE A 255 -10.56 6.92 -3.05
N ASP A 256 -10.30 7.12 -1.75
CA ASP A 256 -10.64 8.36 -1.04
C ASP A 256 -9.64 9.49 -1.28
N GLU A 257 -8.36 9.18 -1.42
CA GLU A 257 -7.30 10.18 -1.53
C GLU A 257 -7.00 10.61 -2.98
N VAL A 258 -7.25 9.71 -3.97
CA VAL A 258 -6.83 9.91 -5.36
C VAL A 258 -7.99 10.13 -6.31
N CYS A 259 -9.15 9.44 -6.12
CA CYS A 259 -10.17 9.39 -7.15
C CYS A 259 -11.23 10.50 -7.00
N ASP A 260 -11.52 11.20 -8.10
CA ASP A 260 -12.57 12.23 -8.19
C ASP A 260 -13.95 11.59 -8.32
N LYS A 261 -14.05 10.49 -9.11
CA LYS A 261 -15.29 9.79 -9.36
C LYS A 261 -15.15 8.30 -9.08
N VAL A 262 -16.20 7.71 -8.52
CA VAL A 262 -16.27 6.27 -8.25
C VAL A 262 -17.50 5.69 -8.93
N TYR A 263 -17.28 4.71 -9.78
CA TYR A 263 -18.33 3.97 -10.48
C TYR A 263 -18.42 2.55 -9.94
N ARG A 264 -19.63 2.11 -9.65
CA ARG A 264 -19.89 0.71 -9.33
C ARG A 264 -20.26 -0.09 -10.58
N MET A 265 -19.52 -1.15 -10.84
CA MET A 265 -19.83 -2.12 -11.87
C MET A 265 -20.95 -3.05 -11.40
N THR A 266 -22.05 -3.09 -12.16
CA THR A 266 -23.22 -3.96 -11.96
C THR A 266 -23.56 -4.68 -13.25
N GLU A 267 -24.48 -5.64 -13.21
CA GLU A 267 -25.02 -6.28 -14.42
C GLU A 267 -25.76 -5.29 -15.34
N ALA A 268 -26.31 -4.21 -14.78
CA ALA A 268 -26.99 -3.15 -15.53
C ALA A 268 -26.04 -2.08 -16.10
N GLY A 269 -24.73 -2.18 -15.83
CA GLY A 269 -23.71 -1.23 -16.27
C GLY A 269 -22.96 -0.53 -15.16
N LEU A 270 -22.41 0.64 -15.45
CA LEU A 270 -21.71 1.50 -14.51
C LEU A 270 -22.67 2.48 -13.83
N ILE A 271 -22.68 2.49 -12.52
CA ILE A 271 -23.47 3.43 -11.70
C ILE A 271 -22.50 4.36 -10.98
N LEU A 272 -22.66 5.67 -11.16
CA LEU A 272 -21.90 6.67 -10.43
C LEU A 272 -22.30 6.63 -8.95
N GLU A 273 -21.37 6.32 -8.04
CA GLU A 273 -21.61 6.28 -6.59
C GLU A 273 -21.13 7.54 -5.89
N ARG A 274 -20.02 8.10 -6.36
CA ARG A 274 -19.39 9.27 -5.75
C ARG A 274 -18.77 10.17 -6.81
N GLU A 275 -18.96 11.46 -6.65
CA GLU A 275 -18.25 12.51 -7.37
C GLU A 275 -17.79 13.53 -6.34
N ASN A 276 -16.48 13.74 -6.26
CA ASN A 276 -15.89 14.77 -5.41
C ASN A 276 -15.92 16.11 -6.20
N SER A 277 -16.48 17.13 -5.59
CA SER A 277 -16.56 18.48 -6.15
C SER A 277 -15.27 19.24 -5.98
#